data_94b4f00cbca0c3bf499a2986a96376a5
#
_entry.id   94b4f00cbca0c3bf499a2986a96376a5
#
_cell.length_a   1.000
_cell.length_b   1.000
_cell.length_c   1.000
_cell.angle_alpha   90.00
_cell.angle_beta   90.00
_cell.angle_gamma   90.00
#
_symmetry.space_group_name_H-M   'P 1'
#
loop_
_entity.id
_entity.type
_entity.pdbx_description
1 polymer ?
#
loop_
_entity_poly.entity_id
_entity_poly.type
_entity_poly.pdbx_seq_one_letter_code
_entity_poly.pdbx_strand_id
1 'polypeptide(L)'
;MKNKRRGIQGVFGQAIVIILLIIIILLVIMPIYVTVMYSLKTNSEYIKGVWALPKNPQWHYYTAAFLNIKSYMLNSLLVCVLTTAGVVLFSSMTAYVFSRHDFFGKNFLFALVMALMMVPSVLTMTPQFLIVLKLGIYDTRWALILPGIAGGQVGAIFLFRTFFSQQPSSLFESATLDGASDLTMYFRITLPLAIPVLIIQALGTFGLMYNDFLWPTLVVKDESIKTVMQSLKNIAEKVNGTTPGVSYAMYLVSGVPLILVSLCGLKFFVNGDFASGMKL
;
A
#
# COMPACT_ATOMS: atom_id res chain seq x y z
N MET A 1 -50.65 -9.31 -1.96
CA MET A 1 -50.33 -9.49 -3.40
C MET A 1 -49.24 -8.49 -3.89
N LYS A 2 -48.05 -8.42 -3.25
CA LYS A 2 -47.01 -7.42 -3.58
C LYS A 2 -45.66 -8.06 -4.02
N ASN A 3 -45.57 -9.38 -4.19
CA ASN A 3 -44.27 -10.08 -4.37
C ASN A 3 -43.98 -10.63 -5.77
N LYS A 4 -44.87 -10.47 -6.76
CA LYS A 4 -44.64 -11.04 -8.12
C LYS A 4 -44.07 -10.07 -9.16
N ARG A 5 -44.08 -8.76 -8.92
CA ARG A 5 -43.50 -7.77 -9.87
C ARG A 5 -42.00 -7.50 -9.68
N ARG A 6 -41.38 -7.96 -8.57
CA ARG A 6 -39.92 -7.89 -8.36
C ARG A 6 -39.11 -8.88 -9.20
N GLY A 7 -39.75 -9.94 -9.76
CA GLY A 7 -39.01 -11.00 -10.44
C GLY A 7 -38.38 -10.59 -11.77
N ILE A 8 -39.11 -10.00 -12.71
CA ILE A 8 -38.62 -9.78 -14.09
C ILE A 8 -37.74 -8.53 -14.17
N GLN A 9 -38.14 -7.41 -13.55
CA GLN A 9 -37.30 -6.21 -13.47
C GLN A 9 -36.03 -6.45 -12.64
N GLY A 10 -36.11 -7.31 -11.62
CA GLY A 10 -34.96 -7.73 -10.83
C GLY A 10 -33.99 -8.60 -11.62
N VAL A 11 -34.47 -9.54 -12.43
CA VAL A 11 -33.65 -10.42 -13.26
C VAL A 11 -32.95 -9.65 -14.39
N PHE A 12 -33.66 -8.74 -15.04
CA PHE A 12 -33.07 -7.89 -16.09
C PHE A 12 -32.02 -6.93 -15.52
N GLY A 13 -32.31 -6.31 -14.37
CA GLY A 13 -31.32 -5.46 -13.68
C GLY A 13 -30.09 -6.25 -13.22
N GLN A 14 -30.27 -7.48 -12.69
CA GLN A 14 -29.15 -8.35 -12.34
C GLN A 14 -28.33 -8.77 -13.55
N ALA A 15 -28.96 -9.08 -14.69
CA ALA A 15 -28.24 -9.41 -15.91
C ALA A 15 -27.36 -8.25 -16.40
N ILE A 16 -27.87 -7.02 -16.37
CA ILE A 16 -27.07 -5.82 -16.72
C ILE A 16 -25.87 -5.67 -15.77
N VAL A 17 -26.07 -5.80 -14.47
CA VAL A 17 -24.97 -5.71 -13.48
C VAL A 17 -23.92 -6.80 -13.73
N ILE A 18 -24.34 -8.04 -14.00
CA ILE A 18 -23.42 -9.15 -14.30
C ILE A 18 -22.62 -8.86 -15.58
N ILE A 19 -23.28 -8.39 -16.64
CA ILE A 19 -22.60 -8.03 -17.90
C ILE A 19 -21.56 -6.92 -17.66
N LEU A 20 -21.94 -5.87 -16.94
CA LEU A 20 -21.01 -4.79 -16.59
C LEU A 20 -19.82 -5.28 -15.76
N LEU A 21 -20.07 -6.16 -14.78
CA LEU A 21 -18.99 -6.76 -13.99
C LEU A 21 -18.05 -7.60 -14.86
N ILE A 22 -18.59 -8.40 -15.78
CA ILE A 22 -17.77 -9.20 -16.72
C ILE A 22 -16.91 -8.29 -17.59
N ILE A 23 -17.48 -7.21 -18.13
CA ILE A 23 -16.74 -6.24 -18.95
C ILE A 23 -15.60 -5.61 -18.13
N ILE A 24 -15.88 -5.17 -16.89
CA ILE A 24 -14.86 -4.60 -16.00
C ILE A 24 -13.75 -5.61 -15.71
N ILE A 25 -14.12 -6.87 -15.41
CA ILE A 25 -13.15 -7.95 -15.15
C ILE A 25 -12.26 -8.17 -16.37
N LEU A 26 -12.84 -8.24 -17.57
CA LEU A 26 -12.09 -8.41 -18.82
C LEU A 26 -11.12 -7.25 -19.07
N LEU A 27 -11.56 -6.00 -18.84
CA LEU A 27 -10.72 -4.81 -18.98
C LEU A 27 -9.55 -4.79 -17.98
N VAL A 28 -9.77 -5.26 -16.75
CA VAL A 28 -8.71 -5.33 -15.71
C VAL A 28 -7.73 -6.47 -16.00
N ILE A 29 -8.23 -7.63 -16.46
CA ILE A 29 -7.38 -8.80 -16.71
C ILE A 29 -6.58 -8.64 -18.01
N MET A 30 -7.08 -7.91 -19.01
CA MET A 30 -6.43 -7.78 -20.30
C MET A 30 -4.97 -7.30 -20.25
N PRO A 31 -4.60 -6.23 -19.55
CA PRO A 31 -3.19 -5.82 -19.46
C PRO A 31 -2.30 -6.87 -18.81
N ILE A 32 -2.83 -7.57 -17.79
CA ILE A 32 -2.11 -8.66 -17.11
C ILE A 32 -1.89 -9.82 -18.08
N TYR A 33 -2.94 -10.22 -18.82
CA TYR A 33 -2.85 -11.25 -19.85
C TYR A 33 -1.79 -10.92 -20.90
N VAL A 34 -1.81 -9.69 -21.42
CA VAL A 34 -0.81 -9.21 -22.41
C VAL A 34 0.60 -9.34 -21.85
N THR A 35 0.81 -8.90 -20.62
CA THR A 35 2.14 -8.93 -19.96
C THR A 35 2.61 -10.38 -19.75
N VAL A 36 1.72 -11.27 -19.30
CA VAL A 36 2.03 -12.70 -19.13
C VAL A 36 2.33 -13.36 -20.47
N MET A 37 1.54 -13.08 -21.51
CA MET A 37 1.77 -13.66 -22.83
C MET A 37 3.14 -13.24 -23.39
N TYR A 38 3.48 -11.96 -23.33
CA TYR A 38 4.76 -11.47 -23.83
C TYR A 38 5.94 -11.94 -22.98
N SER A 39 5.78 -12.13 -21.67
CA SER A 39 6.87 -12.64 -20.81
C SER A 39 7.30 -14.07 -21.11
N LEU A 40 6.44 -14.85 -21.79
CA LEU A 40 6.69 -16.26 -22.13
C LEU A 40 7.13 -16.46 -23.59
N LYS A 41 7.14 -15.43 -24.44
CA LYS A 41 7.42 -15.54 -25.86
C LYS A 41 8.89 -15.37 -26.17
N THR A 42 9.35 -16.14 -27.17
CA THR A 42 10.63 -15.89 -27.84
C THR A 42 10.58 -14.58 -28.64
N ASN A 43 11.74 -14.03 -29.01
CA ASN A 43 11.80 -12.80 -29.81
C ASN A 43 11.07 -12.93 -31.15
N SER A 44 11.10 -14.12 -31.77
CA SER A 44 10.40 -14.40 -33.03
C SER A 44 8.87 -14.50 -32.85
N GLU A 45 8.40 -14.95 -31.69
CA GLU A 45 6.98 -15.03 -31.37
C GLU A 45 6.44 -13.66 -30.90
N TYR A 46 7.27 -12.83 -30.31
CA TYR A 46 6.92 -11.47 -29.88
C TYR A 46 6.37 -10.63 -31.06
N ILE A 47 7.04 -10.71 -32.22
CA ILE A 47 6.67 -9.97 -33.43
C ILE A 47 5.29 -10.42 -33.99
N LYS A 48 4.85 -11.66 -33.71
CA LYS A 48 3.56 -12.22 -34.19
C LYS A 48 2.34 -11.66 -33.46
N GLY A 49 2.56 -10.78 -32.49
CA GLY A 49 1.49 -10.13 -31.72
C GLY A 49 1.02 -10.92 -30.50
N VAL A 50 0.18 -10.28 -29.67
CA VAL A 50 -0.20 -10.78 -28.35
C VAL A 50 -1.11 -12.00 -28.38
N TRP A 51 -1.95 -12.14 -29.41
CA TRP A 51 -2.97 -13.18 -29.50
C TRP A 51 -2.42 -14.57 -29.86
N ALA A 52 -1.24 -14.64 -30.46
CA ALA A 52 -0.59 -15.91 -30.70
C ALA A 52 -0.07 -16.49 -29.39
N LEU A 53 -0.49 -17.70 -29.03
CA LEU A 53 0.01 -18.39 -27.84
C LEU A 53 1.50 -18.76 -28.00
N PRO A 54 2.32 -18.69 -26.93
CA PRO A 54 3.70 -19.13 -27.00
C PRO A 54 3.77 -20.63 -27.28
N LYS A 55 4.48 -21.03 -28.32
CA LYS A 55 4.71 -22.44 -28.65
C LYS A 55 5.75 -23.07 -27.74
N ASN A 56 6.79 -22.28 -27.38
CA ASN A 56 7.87 -22.69 -26.51
C ASN A 56 7.99 -21.68 -25.36
N PRO A 57 7.19 -21.83 -24.24
CA PRO A 57 7.20 -20.91 -23.13
C PRO A 57 8.57 -20.76 -22.47
N GLN A 58 9.06 -19.53 -22.35
CA GLN A 58 10.41 -19.20 -21.90
C GLN A 58 10.44 -18.94 -20.37
N TRP A 59 10.24 -19.98 -19.55
CA TRP A 59 10.22 -19.84 -18.10
C TRP A 59 11.50 -19.29 -17.48
N HIS A 60 12.65 -19.52 -18.13
CA HIS A 60 13.95 -18.99 -17.67
C HIS A 60 14.02 -17.45 -17.68
N TYR A 61 13.14 -16.76 -18.41
CA TYR A 61 13.04 -15.31 -18.39
C TYR A 61 12.67 -14.77 -17.00
N TYR A 62 11.88 -15.51 -16.22
CA TYR A 62 11.55 -15.11 -14.86
C TYR A 62 12.75 -15.17 -13.92
N THR A 63 13.63 -16.16 -14.09
CA THR A 63 14.90 -16.22 -13.34
C THR A 63 15.81 -15.06 -13.72
N ALA A 64 15.96 -14.80 -15.02
CA ALA A 64 16.73 -13.66 -15.50
C ALA A 64 16.15 -12.33 -15.00
N ALA A 65 14.81 -12.17 -15.06
CA ALA A 65 14.11 -10.99 -14.55
C ALA A 65 14.39 -10.76 -13.06
N PHE A 66 14.22 -11.81 -12.22
CA PHE A 66 14.49 -11.74 -10.80
C PHE A 66 15.95 -11.34 -10.50
N LEU A 67 16.93 -11.92 -11.18
CA LEU A 67 18.34 -11.61 -10.99
C LEU A 67 18.67 -10.15 -11.34
N ASN A 68 18.00 -9.58 -12.34
CA ASN A 68 18.18 -8.18 -12.74
C ASN A 68 17.61 -7.18 -11.73
N ILE A 69 16.53 -7.52 -11.00
CA ILE A 69 15.81 -6.55 -10.14
C ILE A 69 15.84 -6.88 -8.66
N LYS A 70 16.42 -8.02 -8.24
CA LYS A 70 16.39 -8.50 -6.84
C LYS A 70 16.93 -7.49 -5.81
N SER A 71 18.03 -6.80 -6.12
CA SER A 71 18.63 -5.81 -5.21
C SER A 71 17.70 -4.60 -5.02
N TYR A 72 17.10 -4.12 -6.09
CA TYR A 72 16.13 -3.01 -6.05
C TYR A 72 14.83 -3.41 -5.32
N MET A 73 14.37 -4.66 -5.49
CA MET A 73 13.23 -5.20 -4.74
C MET A 73 13.52 -5.26 -3.24
N LEU A 74 14.71 -5.71 -2.84
CA LEU A 74 15.12 -5.75 -1.44
C LEU A 74 15.21 -4.35 -0.84
N ASN A 75 15.75 -3.37 -1.59
CA ASN A 75 15.76 -1.98 -1.16
C ASN A 75 14.33 -1.44 -0.96
N SER A 76 13.44 -1.68 -1.94
CA SER A 76 12.02 -1.29 -1.80
C SER A 76 11.36 -1.92 -0.59
N LEU A 77 11.55 -3.22 -0.37
CA LEU A 77 10.98 -3.93 0.79
C LEU A 77 11.48 -3.32 2.11
N LEU A 78 12.79 -3.07 2.22
CA LEU A 78 13.38 -2.47 3.42
C LEU A 78 12.78 -1.08 3.69
N VAL A 79 12.75 -0.21 2.68
CA VAL A 79 12.18 1.14 2.80
C VAL A 79 10.70 1.07 3.16
N CYS A 80 9.91 0.24 2.46
CA CYS A 80 8.47 0.11 2.70
C CYS A 80 8.17 -0.42 4.11
N VAL A 81 8.89 -1.44 4.57
CA VAL A 81 8.68 -2.03 5.91
C VAL A 81 9.02 -1.02 7.00
N LEU A 82 10.18 -0.35 6.92
CA LEU A 82 10.59 0.62 7.94
C LEU A 82 9.68 1.84 7.95
N THR A 83 9.29 2.35 6.78
CA THR A 83 8.36 3.49 6.68
C THR A 83 6.99 3.12 7.22
N THR A 84 6.45 1.97 6.82
CA THR A 84 5.14 1.50 7.29
C THR A 84 5.12 1.30 8.81
N ALA A 85 6.15 0.64 9.35
CA ALA A 85 6.28 0.45 10.79
C ALA A 85 6.35 1.78 11.55
N GLY A 86 7.14 2.75 11.05
CA GLY A 86 7.22 4.08 11.64
C GLY A 86 5.90 4.85 11.56
N VAL A 87 5.21 4.81 10.41
CA VAL A 87 3.89 5.44 10.27
C VAL A 87 2.88 4.84 11.25
N VAL A 88 2.75 3.52 11.28
CA VAL A 88 1.77 2.84 12.15
C VAL A 88 2.09 3.11 13.62
N LEU A 89 3.35 2.99 14.02
CA LEU A 89 3.76 3.19 15.41
C LEU A 89 3.47 4.62 15.88
N PHE A 90 4.04 5.62 15.22
CA PHE A 90 3.93 7.01 15.69
C PHE A 90 2.50 7.56 15.56
N SER A 91 1.79 7.25 14.44
CA SER A 91 0.42 7.72 14.30
C SER A 91 -0.56 7.03 15.25
N SER A 92 -0.38 5.74 15.57
CA SER A 92 -1.25 5.08 16.55
C SER A 92 -1.02 5.61 17.97
N MET A 93 0.23 5.86 18.37
CA MET A 93 0.51 6.50 19.66
C MET A 93 -0.11 7.90 19.73
N THR A 94 0.09 8.72 18.70
CA THR A 94 -0.48 10.07 18.63
C THR A 94 -2.01 10.02 18.65
N ALA A 95 -2.62 9.12 17.87
CA ALA A 95 -4.07 8.94 17.83
C ALA A 95 -4.64 8.44 19.18
N TYR A 96 -3.91 7.60 19.90
CA TYR A 96 -4.29 7.18 21.25
C TYR A 96 -4.42 8.37 22.19
N VAL A 97 -3.40 9.24 22.23
CA VAL A 97 -3.44 10.47 23.05
C VAL A 97 -4.62 11.36 22.64
N PHE A 98 -4.82 11.59 21.35
CA PHE A 98 -5.97 12.38 20.85
C PHE A 98 -7.32 11.75 21.13
N SER A 99 -7.43 10.44 21.32
CA SER A 99 -8.71 9.76 21.55
C SER A 99 -9.04 9.63 23.05
N ARG A 100 -8.02 9.47 23.91
CA ARG A 100 -8.20 9.09 25.33
C ARG A 100 -7.89 10.16 26.33
N HIS A 101 -7.05 11.13 25.97
CA HIS A 101 -6.65 12.18 26.88
C HIS A 101 -7.28 13.52 26.50
N ASP A 102 -7.59 14.32 27.51
CA ASP A 102 -7.94 15.73 27.35
C ASP A 102 -6.78 16.59 27.83
N PHE A 103 -6.30 17.46 26.94
CA PHE A 103 -5.19 18.37 27.20
C PHE A 103 -5.42 19.72 26.51
N PHE A 104 -4.75 20.74 27.01
CA PHE A 104 -4.88 22.10 26.46
C PHE A 104 -4.45 22.12 24.98
N GLY A 105 -5.29 22.71 24.12
CA GLY A 105 -5.00 22.84 22.70
C GLY A 105 -5.31 21.58 21.85
N LYS A 106 -5.86 20.48 22.42
CA LYS A 106 -6.19 19.23 21.71
C LYS A 106 -6.92 19.45 20.39
N ASN A 107 -8.01 20.23 20.44
CA ASN A 107 -8.86 20.45 19.25
C ASN A 107 -8.13 21.31 18.21
N PHE A 108 -7.34 22.30 18.66
CA PHE A 108 -6.54 23.13 17.75
C PHE A 108 -5.45 22.30 17.05
N LEU A 109 -4.68 21.51 17.81
CA LEU A 109 -3.65 20.64 17.24
C LEU A 109 -4.26 19.60 16.26
N PHE A 110 -5.40 19.03 16.62
CA PHE A 110 -6.07 18.11 15.71
C PHE A 110 -6.58 18.81 14.43
N ALA A 111 -7.10 20.03 14.57
CA ALA A 111 -7.50 20.85 13.41
C ALA A 111 -6.31 21.14 12.49
N LEU A 112 -5.10 21.40 13.04
CA LEU A 112 -3.88 21.54 12.24
C LEU A 112 -3.53 20.25 11.48
N VAL A 113 -3.64 19.08 12.12
CA VAL A 113 -3.45 17.79 11.43
C VAL A 113 -4.43 17.66 10.27
N MET A 114 -5.71 18.02 10.48
CA MET A 114 -6.72 17.99 9.42
C MET A 114 -6.43 18.98 8.29
N ALA A 115 -5.94 20.17 8.63
CA ALA A 115 -5.57 21.18 7.64
C ALA A 115 -4.41 20.70 6.75
N LEU A 116 -3.44 19.95 7.29
CA LEU A 116 -2.35 19.36 6.52
C LEU A 116 -2.84 18.33 5.48
N MET A 117 -3.97 17.65 5.70
CA MET A 117 -4.57 16.76 4.70
C MET A 117 -5.02 17.50 3.43
N MET A 118 -5.30 18.79 3.53
CA MET A 118 -5.74 19.61 2.40
C MET A 118 -4.58 20.09 1.53
N VAL A 119 -3.34 19.95 2.01
CA VAL A 119 -2.15 20.38 1.26
C VAL A 119 -1.77 19.32 0.23
N PRO A 120 -1.80 19.62 -1.09
CA PRO A 120 -1.36 18.67 -2.11
C PRO A 120 0.12 18.30 -1.92
N SER A 121 0.42 16.99 -1.88
CA SER A 121 1.78 16.49 -1.63
C SER A 121 2.81 16.98 -2.64
N VAL A 122 2.40 17.25 -3.88
CA VAL A 122 3.31 17.78 -4.92
C VAL A 122 3.87 19.15 -4.56
N LEU A 123 3.07 20.00 -3.88
CA LEU A 123 3.52 21.34 -3.45
C LEU A 123 4.59 21.27 -2.35
N THR A 124 4.59 20.21 -1.57
CA THR A 124 5.55 20.04 -0.47
C THR A 124 6.87 19.40 -0.91
N MET A 125 6.95 18.87 -2.14
CA MET A 125 8.15 18.15 -2.62
C MET A 125 9.42 19.01 -2.62
N THR A 126 9.33 20.27 -3.10
CA THR A 126 10.50 21.16 -3.14
C THR A 126 10.99 21.54 -1.73
N PRO A 127 10.17 22.02 -0.79
CA PRO A 127 10.59 22.25 0.58
C PRO A 127 11.14 20.98 1.25
N GLN A 128 10.50 19.84 1.02
CA GLN A 128 10.93 18.53 1.57
C GLN A 128 12.31 18.13 1.05
N PHE A 129 12.59 18.34 -0.23
CA PHE A 129 13.92 18.11 -0.82
C PHE A 129 14.98 18.99 -0.19
N LEU A 130 14.70 20.29 0.04
CA LEU A 130 15.62 21.20 0.73
C LEU A 130 15.90 20.76 2.17
N ILE A 131 14.90 20.23 2.88
CA ILE A 131 15.08 19.67 4.22
C ILE A 131 16.01 18.44 4.17
N VAL A 132 15.80 17.53 3.22
CA VAL A 132 16.66 16.35 3.03
C VAL A 132 18.11 16.74 2.78
N LEU A 133 18.35 17.79 1.98
CA LEU A 133 19.71 18.33 1.76
C LEU A 133 20.30 18.94 3.04
N LYS A 134 19.53 19.75 3.78
CA LYS A 134 20.00 20.37 5.04
C LYS A 134 20.32 19.34 6.12
N LEU A 135 19.58 18.24 6.17
CA LEU A 135 19.82 17.14 7.12
C LEU A 135 21.00 16.25 6.70
N GLY A 136 21.58 16.43 5.51
CA GLY A 136 22.69 15.62 5.03
C GLY A 136 22.32 14.17 4.73
N ILE A 137 21.03 13.87 4.54
CA ILE A 137 20.54 12.51 4.26
C ILE A 137 20.27 12.26 2.78
N TYR A 138 20.55 13.23 1.89
CA TYR A 138 20.43 13.07 0.45
C TYR A 138 21.26 11.87 -0.03
N ASP A 139 20.74 11.14 -1.02
CA ASP A 139 21.34 9.94 -1.57
C ASP A 139 21.59 8.83 -0.54
N THR A 140 20.67 8.71 0.42
CA THR A 140 20.63 7.63 1.41
C THR A 140 19.23 7.03 1.51
N ARG A 141 19.10 5.83 2.09
CA ARG A 141 17.78 5.24 2.39
C ARG A 141 16.94 6.09 3.35
N TRP A 142 17.58 6.87 4.21
CA TRP A 142 16.89 7.76 5.14
C TRP A 142 16.17 8.91 4.44
N ALA A 143 16.64 9.34 3.26
CA ALA A 143 15.92 10.29 2.42
C ALA A 143 14.56 9.76 1.91
N LEU A 144 14.36 8.45 1.91
CA LEU A 144 13.09 7.81 1.57
C LEU A 144 12.24 7.54 2.82
N ILE A 145 12.88 7.02 3.90
CA ILE A 145 12.19 6.53 5.08
C ILE A 145 11.63 7.68 5.92
N LEU A 146 12.46 8.66 6.30
CA LEU A 146 12.04 9.72 7.23
C LEU A 146 10.93 10.63 6.66
N PRO A 147 11.04 11.14 5.43
CA PRO A 147 9.95 11.90 4.83
C PRO A 147 8.69 11.05 4.63
N GLY A 148 8.84 9.76 4.29
CA GLY A 148 7.72 8.83 4.17
C GLY A 148 7.00 8.62 5.49
N ILE A 149 7.72 8.47 6.61
CA ILE A 149 7.13 8.41 7.96
C ILE A 149 6.40 9.71 8.27
N ALA A 150 7.04 10.87 8.07
CA ALA A 150 6.45 12.17 8.38
C ALA A 150 5.17 12.43 7.57
N GLY A 151 5.19 12.21 6.26
CA GLY A 151 4.04 12.43 5.38
C GLY A 151 2.90 11.45 5.63
N GLY A 152 3.21 10.20 5.98
CA GLY A 152 2.22 9.16 6.29
C GLY A 152 1.44 9.38 7.59
N GLN A 153 1.96 10.24 8.51
CA GLN A 153 1.32 10.49 9.81
C GLN A 153 -0.08 11.09 9.69
N VAL A 154 -0.25 12.05 8.79
CA VAL A 154 -1.44 12.93 8.78
C VAL A 154 -2.73 12.13 8.61
N GLY A 155 -2.84 11.33 7.55
CA GLY A 155 -4.02 10.48 7.29
C GLY A 155 -4.17 9.35 8.31
N ALA A 156 -3.04 8.77 8.76
CA ALA A 156 -3.04 7.68 9.71
C ALA A 156 -3.53 8.11 11.10
N ILE A 157 -3.13 9.30 11.59
CA ILE A 157 -3.62 9.86 12.86
C ILE A 157 -5.14 10.05 12.82
N PHE A 158 -5.67 10.59 11.72
CA PHE A 158 -7.10 10.77 11.55
C PHE A 158 -7.85 9.43 11.60
N LEU A 159 -7.39 8.46 10.82
CA LEU A 159 -8.00 7.14 10.76
C LEU A 159 -7.99 6.44 12.11
N PHE A 160 -6.84 6.38 12.76
CA PHE A 160 -6.69 5.72 14.05
C PHE A 160 -7.46 6.41 15.16
N ARG A 161 -7.42 7.76 15.24
CA ARG A 161 -8.20 8.50 16.23
C ARG A 161 -9.70 8.22 16.09
N THR A 162 -10.22 8.21 14.85
CA THR A 162 -11.62 7.93 14.59
C THR A 162 -12.01 6.55 15.11
N PHE A 163 -11.17 5.53 14.84
CA PHE A 163 -11.42 4.17 15.31
C PHE A 163 -11.26 4.03 16.83
N PHE A 164 -10.19 4.59 17.42
CA PHE A 164 -9.93 4.48 18.85
C PHE A 164 -10.99 5.19 19.69
N SER A 165 -11.57 6.29 19.20
CA SER A 165 -12.67 6.99 19.88
C SER A 165 -13.97 6.19 19.95
N GLN A 166 -14.13 5.14 19.13
CA GLN A 166 -15.29 4.26 19.13
C GLN A 166 -15.15 3.06 20.08
N GLN A 167 -13.95 2.82 20.62
CA GLN A 167 -13.74 1.73 21.58
C GLN A 167 -14.45 2.06 22.91
N PRO A 168 -15.13 1.09 23.55
CA PRO A 168 -15.91 1.32 24.77
C PRO A 168 -15.10 1.91 25.91
N SER A 169 -15.55 3.02 26.50
CA SER A 169 -14.85 3.68 27.63
C SER A 169 -14.78 2.79 28.88
N SER A 170 -15.79 1.92 29.08
CA SER A 170 -15.85 1.01 30.21
C SER A 170 -14.62 0.09 30.35
N LEU A 171 -14.02 -0.31 29.21
CA LEU A 171 -12.79 -1.12 29.23
C LEU A 171 -11.61 -0.35 29.84
N PHE A 172 -11.52 0.93 29.52
CA PHE A 172 -10.44 1.80 30.02
C PHE A 172 -10.66 2.22 31.47
N GLU A 173 -11.93 2.47 31.85
CA GLU A 173 -12.31 2.78 33.24
C GLU A 173 -12.00 1.60 34.17
N SER A 174 -12.38 0.38 33.77
CA SER A 174 -12.05 -0.83 34.54
C SER A 174 -10.54 -1.04 34.66
N ALA A 175 -9.79 -0.87 33.57
CA ALA A 175 -8.34 -1.00 33.58
C ALA A 175 -7.65 0.06 34.47
N THR A 176 -8.22 1.29 34.53
CA THR A 176 -7.72 2.34 35.42
C THR A 176 -7.97 1.98 36.89
N LEU A 177 -9.13 1.40 37.21
CA LEU A 177 -9.42 0.91 38.58
C LEU A 177 -8.48 -0.23 38.99
N ASP A 178 -8.05 -1.07 38.03
CA ASP A 178 -7.07 -2.13 38.22
C ASP A 178 -5.62 -1.60 38.30
N GLY A 179 -5.40 -0.28 38.20
CA GLY A 179 -4.09 0.35 38.29
C GLY A 179 -3.25 0.25 37.00
N ALA A 180 -3.88 -0.01 35.83
CA ALA A 180 -3.16 -0.07 34.57
C ALA A 180 -2.62 1.32 34.16
N SER A 181 -1.35 1.37 33.73
CA SER A 181 -0.77 2.58 33.13
C SER A 181 -1.30 2.82 31.72
N ASP A 182 -1.17 4.06 31.21
CA ASP A 182 -1.53 4.43 29.84
C ASP A 182 -0.86 3.55 28.78
N LEU A 183 0.43 3.26 28.93
CA LEU A 183 1.15 2.35 28.04
C LEU A 183 0.57 0.93 28.09
N THR A 184 0.15 0.46 29.28
CA THR A 184 -0.51 -0.85 29.40
C THR A 184 -1.83 -0.86 28.66
N MET A 185 -2.66 0.17 28.83
CA MET A 185 -3.94 0.32 28.14
C MET A 185 -3.75 0.45 26.61
N TYR A 186 -2.75 1.19 26.17
CA TYR A 186 -2.39 1.30 24.75
C TYR A 186 -2.03 -0.06 24.15
N PHE A 187 -1.06 -0.78 24.74
CA PHE A 187 -0.58 -2.05 24.16
C PHE A 187 -1.53 -3.22 24.37
N ARG A 188 -2.26 -3.30 25.49
CA ARG A 188 -3.08 -4.46 25.85
C ARG A 188 -4.57 -4.30 25.53
N ILE A 189 -5.06 -3.08 25.32
CA ILE A 189 -6.49 -2.84 25.04
C ILE A 189 -6.61 -2.21 23.65
N THR A 190 -6.03 -1.01 23.45
CA THR A 190 -6.26 -0.24 22.23
C THR A 190 -5.74 -0.93 20.98
N LEU A 191 -4.47 -1.35 20.97
CA LEU A 191 -3.85 -1.96 19.79
C LEU A 191 -4.50 -3.29 19.40
N PRO A 192 -4.76 -4.26 20.31
CA PRO A 192 -5.43 -5.50 19.95
C PRO A 192 -6.81 -5.30 19.32
N LEU A 193 -7.61 -4.38 19.89
CA LEU A 193 -8.92 -4.04 19.34
C LEU A 193 -8.83 -3.33 17.97
N ALA A 194 -7.70 -2.68 17.71
CA ALA A 194 -7.45 -1.91 16.49
C ALA A 194 -6.69 -2.68 15.39
N ILE A 195 -6.34 -3.93 15.60
CA ILE A 195 -5.61 -4.75 14.61
C ILE A 195 -6.15 -4.57 13.18
N PRO A 196 -7.48 -4.61 12.94
CA PRO A 196 -8.01 -4.47 11.59
C PRO A 196 -7.63 -3.14 10.93
N VAL A 197 -7.82 -2.03 11.63
CA VAL A 197 -7.52 -0.69 11.08
C VAL A 197 -6.01 -0.45 10.95
N LEU A 198 -5.19 -1.03 11.85
CA LEU A 198 -3.74 -1.00 11.74
C LEU A 198 -3.25 -1.71 10.48
N ILE A 199 -3.83 -2.87 10.15
CA ILE A 199 -3.52 -3.61 8.92
C ILE A 199 -3.94 -2.82 7.68
N ILE A 200 -5.12 -2.21 7.67
CA ILE A 200 -5.57 -1.36 6.55
C ILE A 200 -4.57 -0.24 6.29
N GLN A 201 -4.18 0.48 7.33
CA GLN A 201 -3.19 1.56 7.22
C GLN A 201 -1.83 1.05 6.76
N ALA A 202 -1.38 -0.07 7.34
CA ALA A 202 -0.11 -0.68 6.96
C ALA A 202 -0.08 -1.07 5.48
N LEU A 203 -1.13 -1.73 4.97
CA LEU A 203 -1.25 -2.10 3.56
C LEU A 203 -1.29 -0.87 2.64
N GLY A 204 -2.05 0.16 3.02
CA GLY A 204 -2.14 1.41 2.27
C GLY A 204 -0.78 2.11 2.19
N THR A 205 -0.10 2.28 3.32
CA THR A 205 1.23 2.90 3.38
C THR A 205 2.26 2.09 2.59
N PHE A 206 2.30 0.77 2.78
CA PHE A 206 3.20 -0.11 2.04
C PHE A 206 2.99 0.01 0.53
N GLY A 207 1.73 -0.05 0.08
CA GLY A 207 1.38 0.06 -1.33
C GLY A 207 1.78 1.41 -1.94
N LEU A 208 1.56 2.51 -1.22
CA LEU A 208 1.96 3.85 -1.65
C LEU A 208 3.48 3.95 -1.78
N MET A 209 4.23 3.51 -0.75
CA MET A 209 5.70 3.57 -0.76
C MET A 209 6.32 2.66 -1.80
N TYR A 210 5.76 1.45 -2.01
CA TYR A 210 6.27 0.50 -3.00
C TYR A 210 6.12 0.99 -4.43
N ASN A 211 5.01 1.68 -4.73
CA ASN A 211 4.72 2.23 -6.06
C ASN A 211 5.29 3.63 -6.27
N ASP A 212 5.93 4.23 -5.26
CA ASP A 212 6.50 5.56 -5.41
C ASP A 212 7.71 5.52 -6.36
N PHE A 213 7.60 6.31 -7.40
CA PHE A 213 8.64 6.52 -8.40
C PHE A 213 9.24 7.92 -8.30
N LEU A 214 8.39 8.90 -8.00
CA LEU A 214 8.74 10.31 -8.16
C LEU A 214 9.73 10.77 -7.10
N TRP A 215 9.41 10.55 -5.82
CA TRP A 215 10.27 10.97 -4.72
C TRP A 215 11.63 10.25 -4.72
N PRO A 216 11.69 8.91 -4.86
CA PRO A 216 12.97 8.21 -4.99
C PRO A 216 13.86 8.74 -6.12
N THR A 217 13.27 9.08 -7.27
CA THR A 217 14.03 9.62 -8.42
C THR A 217 14.67 10.98 -8.14
N LEU A 218 14.05 11.78 -7.25
CA LEU A 218 14.58 13.08 -6.85
C LEU A 218 15.72 12.98 -5.83
N VAL A 219 15.65 12.04 -4.89
CA VAL A 219 16.52 12.02 -3.70
C VAL A 219 17.55 10.91 -3.68
N VAL A 220 17.51 9.94 -4.61
CA VAL A 220 18.43 8.81 -4.67
C VAL A 220 19.09 8.73 -6.05
N LYS A 221 20.44 8.75 -6.08
CA LYS A 221 21.27 8.58 -7.29
C LYS A 221 22.05 7.29 -7.28
N ASP A 222 22.56 6.86 -6.11
CA ASP A 222 23.35 5.65 -5.96
C ASP A 222 22.53 4.41 -6.38
N GLU A 223 23.04 3.69 -7.40
CA GLU A 223 22.40 2.48 -7.94
C GLU A 223 22.18 1.40 -6.88
N SER A 224 23.04 1.32 -5.85
CA SER A 224 22.98 0.28 -4.83
C SER A 224 21.78 0.41 -3.88
N ILE A 225 21.18 1.61 -3.78
CA ILE A 225 20.07 1.91 -2.89
C ILE A 225 18.77 2.29 -3.60
N LYS A 226 18.78 2.34 -4.94
CA LYS A 226 17.54 2.61 -5.71
C LYS A 226 16.44 1.62 -5.42
N THR A 227 15.22 2.12 -5.48
CA THR A 227 14.00 1.30 -5.36
C THR A 227 13.66 0.60 -6.68
N VAL A 228 12.83 -0.45 -6.61
CA VAL A 228 12.44 -1.19 -7.80
C VAL A 228 11.70 -0.31 -8.81
N MET A 229 10.74 0.51 -8.37
CA MET A 229 9.97 1.37 -9.28
C MET A 229 10.84 2.45 -9.93
N GLN A 230 11.81 3.01 -9.20
CA GLN A 230 12.78 3.96 -9.76
C GLN A 230 13.64 3.36 -10.87
N SER A 231 14.01 2.08 -10.76
CA SER A 231 14.97 1.43 -11.66
C SER A 231 14.31 0.59 -12.75
N LEU A 232 13.09 0.10 -12.51
CA LEU A 232 12.43 -0.90 -13.34
C LEU A 232 12.31 -0.48 -14.81
N LYS A 233 11.88 0.76 -15.08
CA LYS A 233 11.73 1.27 -16.44
C LYS A 233 13.04 1.26 -17.20
N ASN A 234 14.10 1.83 -16.61
CA ASN A 234 15.41 1.95 -17.26
C ASN A 234 16.05 0.58 -17.53
N ILE A 235 15.90 -0.37 -16.60
CA ILE A 235 16.41 -1.74 -16.76
C ILE A 235 15.60 -2.48 -17.82
N ALA A 236 14.28 -2.38 -17.76
CA ALA A 236 13.40 -3.01 -18.73
C ALA A 236 13.64 -2.50 -20.16
N GLU A 237 13.84 -1.20 -20.36
CA GLU A 237 14.16 -0.61 -21.66
C GLU A 237 15.49 -1.11 -22.20
N LYS A 238 16.54 -1.20 -21.37
CA LYS A 238 17.86 -1.74 -21.79
C LYS A 238 17.74 -3.20 -22.24
N VAL A 239 16.97 -4.01 -21.52
CA VAL A 239 16.79 -5.44 -21.83
C VAL A 239 15.83 -5.65 -23.00
N ASN A 240 14.82 -4.78 -23.15
CA ASN A 240 13.81 -4.89 -24.21
C ASN A 240 14.42 -4.85 -25.62
N GLY A 241 15.52 -4.11 -25.82
CA GLY A 241 16.25 -4.08 -27.09
C GLY A 241 16.84 -5.43 -27.51
N THR A 242 17.08 -6.34 -26.55
CA THR A 242 17.69 -7.66 -26.81
C THR A 242 16.71 -8.80 -26.57
N THR A 243 15.96 -8.74 -25.47
CA THR A 243 15.05 -9.83 -25.04
C THR A 243 13.78 -9.25 -24.44
N PRO A 244 12.79 -8.84 -25.26
CA PRO A 244 11.54 -8.24 -24.78
C PRO A 244 10.81 -9.06 -23.70
N GLY A 245 10.81 -10.39 -23.83
CA GLY A 245 10.16 -11.27 -22.87
C GLY A 245 10.69 -11.12 -21.43
N VAL A 246 11.99 -10.89 -21.25
CA VAL A 246 12.58 -10.65 -19.93
C VAL A 246 12.08 -9.32 -19.33
N SER A 247 11.89 -8.28 -20.16
CA SER A 247 11.34 -7.00 -19.68
C SER A 247 9.91 -7.16 -19.14
N TYR A 248 9.06 -7.89 -19.86
CA TYR A 248 7.70 -8.20 -19.38
C TYR A 248 7.72 -9.09 -18.13
N ALA A 249 8.63 -10.07 -18.04
CA ALA A 249 8.81 -10.86 -16.84
C ALA A 249 9.25 -10.00 -15.64
N MET A 250 10.08 -8.96 -15.83
CA MET A 250 10.47 -8.03 -14.77
C MET A 250 9.28 -7.25 -14.20
N TYR A 251 8.34 -6.80 -15.04
CA TYR A 251 7.11 -6.14 -14.56
C TYR A 251 6.26 -7.09 -13.69
N LEU A 252 6.14 -8.36 -14.08
CA LEU A 252 5.39 -9.35 -13.29
C LEU A 252 6.11 -9.68 -11.97
N VAL A 253 7.41 -9.93 -12.02
CA VAL A 253 8.21 -10.27 -10.84
C VAL A 253 8.24 -9.09 -9.84
N SER A 254 8.33 -7.86 -10.32
CA SER A 254 8.30 -6.67 -9.45
C SER A 254 6.98 -6.51 -8.70
N GLY A 255 5.87 -7.01 -9.23
CA GLY A 255 4.55 -6.98 -8.57
C GLY A 255 4.38 -8.04 -7.46
N VAL A 256 5.20 -9.09 -7.45
CA VAL A 256 5.04 -10.23 -6.50
C VAL A 256 5.05 -9.78 -5.04
N PRO A 257 5.98 -8.96 -4.54
CA PRO A 257 5.97 -8.54 -3.14
C PRO A 257 4.68 -7.83 -2.74
N LEU A 258 4.17 -6.94 -3.60
CA LEU A 258 2.94 -6.21 -3.34
C LEU A 258 1.72 -7.14 -3.29
N ILE A 259 1.66 -8.12 -4.20
CA ILE A 259 0.62 -9.15 -4.21
C ILE A 259 0.66 -9.97 -2.92
N LEU A 260 1.84 -10.43 -2.50
CA LEU A 260 2.00 -11.22 -1.27
C LEU A 260 1.55 -10.43 -0.03
N VAL A 261 1.97 -9.18 0.10
CA VAL A 261 1.56 -8.31 1.21
C VAL A 261 0.04 -8.08 1.19
N SER A 262 -0.54 -7.84 0.01
CA SER A 262 -1.99 -7.65 -0.15
C SER A 262 -2.78 -8.92 0.20
N LEU A 263 -2.32 -10.10 -0.22
CA LEU A 263 -2.96 -11.39 0.11
C LEU A 263 -2.90 -11.68 1.62
N CYS A 264 -1.76 -11.39 2.28
CA CYS A 264 -1.66 -11.49 3.72
C CYS A 264 -2.69 -10.58 4.42
N GLY A 265 -2.88 -9.35 3.94
CA GLY A 265 -3.87 -8.44 4.48
C GLY A 265 -5.31 -8.89 4.23
N LEU A 266 -5.64 -9.37 3.02
CA LEU A 266 -6.98 -9.86 2.68
C LEU A 266 -7.46 -10.98 3.60
N LYS A 267 -6.56 -11.84 4.07
CA LYS A 267 -6.89 -12.91 5.02
C LYS A 267 -7.55 -12.37 6.29
N PHE A 268 -7.12 -11.20 6.77
CA PHE A 268 -7.74 -10.56 7.94
C PHE A 268 -9.10 -9.95 7.63
N PHE A 269 -9.36 -9.54 6.38
CA PHE A 269 -10.67 -9.03 5.96
C PHE A 269 -11.72 -10.14 5.80
N VAL A 270 -11.32 -11.28 5.23
CA VAL A 270 -12.25 -12.37 4.88
C VAL A 270 -12.65 -13.20 6.10
N ASN A 271 -11.77 -13.37 7.08
CA ASN A 271 -12.04 -14.19 8.27
C ASN A 271 -13.07 -13.58 9.25
N GLY A 272 -13.69 -12.45 8.92
CA GLY A 272 -14.93 -11.99 9.58
C GLY A 272 -14.77 -11.39 10.97
N ASP A 273 -13.56 -11.20 11.49
CA ASP A 273 -13.35 -10.56 12.80
C ASP A 273 -13.76 -9.07 12.83
N PHE A 274 -14.01 -8.48 11.64
CA PHE A 274 -14.62 -7.15 11.54
C PHE A 274 -16.03 -7.05 12.12
N ALA A 275 -16.81 -8.14 12.03
CA ALA A 275 -18.20 -8.14 12.50
C ALA A 275 -18.32 -8.28 14.04
N SER A 276 -17.29 -8.81 14.71
CA SER A 276 -17.30 -8.98 16.17
C SER A 276 -16.95 -7.68 16.91
N GLY A 277 -16.09 -6.82 16.33
CA GLY A 277 -15.73 -5.52 16.92
C GLY A 277 -16.78 -4.42 16.74
N MET A 278 -17.76 -4.60 15.84
CA MET A 278 -18.85 -3.63 15.60
C MET A 278 -20.21 -4.06 16.21
N LYS A 279 -20.23 -5.17 16.94
CA LYS A 279 -21.46 -5.68 17.61
C LYS A 279 -21.41 -5.54 19.14
N LEU A 280 -20.62 -4.60 19.65
CA LEU A 280 -20.65 -4.24 21.08
C LEU A 280 -21.28 -2.87 21.26
#